data_442a574c0c9af5574bc184b2ba079761
#
_entry.id   442a574c0c9af5574bc184b2ba079761
#
_cell.length_a   1.000
_cell.length_b   1.000
_cell.length_c   1.000
_cell.angle_alpha   90.00
_cell.angle_beta   90.00
_cell.angle_gamma   90.00
#
_symmetry.space_group_name_H-M   'P 1'
#
loop_
_entity.id
_entity.type
_entity.pdbx_description
1 polymer ?
#
loop_
_entity_poly.entity_id
_entity_poly.type
_entity_poly.pdbx_seq_one_letter_code
_entity_poly.pdbx_strand_id
1 'polypeptide(L)'
;MFDLNEFLLELDHMYATNPKGVEAYLKSGLEEAGKCLDGLAMLTILNELMGYYRVMSKPEECEWCIEKAVRIAEKLGIQGTTDYATMLLNIGTAQRVMGQMDKAEANYEEAYTIFKEKLHEPDYRMATLYNNRSILYANTGRLKEAKEDLQMAMELIQKLEQSDVEIAITHAN
;
A
#
# COMPACT_ATOMS: atom_id res chain seq x y z
N MET A 1 -7.59 18.61 -15.48
CA MET A 1 -6.70 17.50 -15.05
C MET A 1 -6.84 17.43 -13.54
N PHE A 2 -6.95 16.25 -12.96
CA PHE A 2 -7.02 16.12 -11.49
C PHE A 2 -5.64 16.36 -10.90
N ASP A 3 -5.52 17.22 -9.88
CA ASP A 3 -4.26 17.47 -9.20
C ASP A 3 -4.15 16.54 -7.97
N LEU A 4 -3.54 15.38 -8.18
CA LEU A 4 -3.37 14.38 -7.13
C LEU A 4 -2.49 14.88 -5.97
N ASN A 5 -1.46 15.68 -6.26
CA ASN A 5 -0.54 16.15 -5.23
C ASN A 5 -1.24 17.15 -4.30
N GLU A 6 -1.95 18.13 -4.85
CA GLU A 6 -2.77 19.06 -4.06
C GLU A 6 -3.83 18.32 -3.25
N PHE A 7 -4.48 17.34 -3.86
CA PHE A 7 -5.48 16.50 -3.19
C PHE A 7 -4.90 15.76 -1.97
N LEU A 8 -3.72 15.13 -2.10
CA LEU A 8 -3.09 14.39 -1.00
C LEU A 8 -2.59 15.32 0.11
N LEU A 9 -2.07 16.50 -0.21
CA LEU A 9 -1.68 17.50 0.79
C LEU A 9 -2.89 17.96 1.62
N GLU A 10 -4.03 18.24 0.98
CA GLU A 10 -5.26 18.59 1.69
C GLU A 10 -5.80 17.41 2.50
N LEU A 11 -5.70 16.18 1.99
CA LEU A 11 -6.09 14.97 2.73
C LEU A 11 -5.31 14.85 4.05
N ASP A 12 -4.00 15.05 4.02
CA ASP A 12 -3.16 15.03 5.23
C ASP A 12 -3.59 16.12 6.22
N HIS A 13 -3.87 17.33 5.71
CA HIS A 13 -4.41 18.40 6.54
C HIS A 13 -5.78 18.03 7.16
N MET A 14 -6.66 17.40 6.39
CA MET A 14 -7.95 16.96 6.87
C MET A 14 -7.87 15.87 7.95
N TYR A 15 -6.93 14.94 7.85
CA TYR A 15 -6.73 13.95 8.92
C TYR A 15 -6.42 14.62 10.28
N ALA A 16 -5.69 15.73 10.26
CA ALA A 16 -5.33 16.47 11.46
C ALA A 16 -6.46 17.40 11.98
N THR A 17 -7.22 18.02 11.08
CA THR A 17 -8.13 19.12 11.42
C THR A 17 -9.61 18.76 11.36
N ASN A 18 -10.01 17.86 10.46
CA ASN A 18 -11.39 17.46 10.23
C ASN A 18 -11.54 15.97 9.91
N PRO A 19 -11.16 15.04 10.83
CA PRO A 19 -11.17 13.62 10.55
C PRO A 19 -12.55 13.06 10.17
N LYS A 20 -13.64 13.71 10.57
CA LYS A 20 -15.01 13.30 10.19
C LYS A 20 -15.35 13.60 8.71
N GLY A 21 -14.65 14.54 8.11
CA GLY A 21 -14.83 14.90 6.70
C GLY A 21 -14.00 14.04 5.72
N VAL A 22 -13.04 13.27 6.20
CA VAL A 22 -12.09 12.52 5.37
C VAL A 22 -12.78 11.57 4.40
N GLU A 23 -13.77 10.81 4.84
CA GLU A 23 -14.49 9.87 3.97
C GLU A 23 -15.18 10.58 2.79
N ALA A 24 -15.87 11.68 3.08
CA ALA A 24 -16.57 12.46 2.06
C ALA A 24 -15.57 13.09 1.07
N TYR A 25 -14.45 13.59 1.56
CA TYR A 25 -13.39 14.15 0.75
C TYR A 25 -12.77 13.11 -0.20
N LEU A 26 -12.39 11.93 0.31
CA LEU A 26 -11.87 10.83 -0.50
C LEU A 26 -12.86 10.39 -1.59
N LYS A 27 -14.15 10.27 -1.25
CA LYS A 27 -15.19 9.91 -2.23
C LYS A 27 -15.34 10.98 -3.33
N SER A 28 -15.32 12.25 -2.95
CA SER A 28 -15.37 13.37 -3.91
C SER A 28 -14.16 13.35 -4.86
N GLY A 29 -12.96 13.16 -4.33
CA GLY A 29 -11.75 13.05 -5.14
C GLY A 29 -11.80 11.88 -6.11
N LEU A 30 -12.33 10.72 -5.67
CA LEU A 30 -12.49 9.55 -6.54
C LEU A 30 -13.46 9.82 -7.71
N GLU A 31 -14.54 10.57 -7.46
CA GLU A 31 -15.47 10.99 -8.51
C GLU A 31 -14.82 11.98 -9.50
N GLU A 32 -14.07 12.94 -9.00
CA GLU A 32 -13.37 13.92 -9.83
C GLU A 32 -12.28 13.28 -10.69
N ALA A 33 -11.44 12.44 -10.10
CA ALA A 33 -10.44 11.66 -10.85
C ALA A 33 -11.12 10.80 -11.93
N GLY A 34 -12.28 10.22 -11.63
CA GLY A 34 -13.08 9.47 -12.59
C GLY A 34 -13.61 10.32 -13.76
N LYS A 35 -14.09 11.54 -13.50
CA LYS A 35 -14.50 12.48 -14.55
C LYS A 35 -13.33 12.90 -15.44
N CYS A 36 -12.13 12.99 -14.86
CA CYS A 36 -10.90 13.30 -15.60
C CYS A 36 -10.31 12.07 -16.31
N LEU A 37 -10.90 10.88 -16.18
CA LEU A 37 -10.38 9.60 -16.67
C LEU A 37 -8.96 9.29 -16.18
N ASP A 38 -8.59 9.79 -15.00
CA ASP A 38 -7.28 9.58 -14.38
C ASP A 38 -7.28 8.30 -13.54
N GLY A 39 -6.99 7.19 -14.21
CA GLY A 39 -7.00 5.87 -13.56
C GLY A 39 -5.93 5.70 -12.48
N LEU A 40 -4.76 6.34 -12.61
CA LEU A 40 -3.69 6.27 -11.60
C LEU A 40 -4.08 7.06 -10.35
N ALA A 41 -4.63 8.26 -10.49
CA ALA A 41 -5.18 9.01 -9.37
C ALA A 41 -6.31 8.24 -8.68
N MET A 42 -7.20 7.61 -9.45
CA MET A 42 -8.25 6.76 -8.88
C MET A 42 -7.67 5.60 -8.04
N LEU A 43 -6.61 4.93 -8.50
CA LEU A 43 -5.96 3.85 -7.75
C LEU A 43 -5.35 4.36 -6.44
N THR A 44 -4.68 5.50 -6.47
CA THR A 44 -4.13 6.13 -5.26
C THR A 44 -5.24 6.46 -4.25
N ILE A 45 -6.33 7.09 -4.69
CA ILE A 45 -7.45 7.42 -3.80
C ILE A 45 -8.15 6.17 -3.26
N LEU A 46 -8.26 5.11 -4.05
CA LEU A 46 -8.80 3.82 -3.58
C LEU A 46 -7.89 3.18 -2.52
N ASN A 47 -6.57 3.31 -2.63
CA ASN A 47 -5.64 2.88 -1.59
C ASN A 47 -5.86 3.65 -0.28
N GLU A 48 -6.04 4.97 -0.35
CA GLU A 48 -6.37 5.79 0.82
C GLU A 48 -7.72 5.38 1.44
N LEU A 49 -8.73 5.15 0.63
CA LEU A 49 -10.05 4.65 1.09
C LEU A 49 -9.94 3.27 1.74
N MET A 50 -9.17 2.34 1.19
CA MET A 50 -8.92 1.03 1.82
C MET A 50 -8.27 1.19 3.19
N GLY A 51 -7.27 2.07 3.31
CA GLY A 51 -6.63 2.41 4.59
C GLY A 51 -7.62 2.98 5.59
N TYR A 52 -8.42 3.94 5.17
CA TYR A 52 -9.46 4.56 5.99
C TYR A 52 -10.49 3.54 6.47
N TYR A 53 -11.08 2.75 5.56
CA TYR A 53 -12.10 1.76 5.90
C TYR A 53 -11.58 0.63 6.79
N ARG A 54 -10.32 0.23 6.60
CA ARG A 54 -9.64 -0.71 7.48
C ARG A 54 -9.58 -0.20 8.93
N VAL A 55 -9.20 1.07 9.13
CA VAL A 55 -9.13 1.70 10.46
C VAL A 55 -10.53 1.86 11.07
N MET A 56 -11.51 2.20 10.24
CA MET A 56 -12.90 2.41 10.65
C MET A 56 -13.70 1.11 10.80
N SER A 57 -13.06 -0.07 10.61
CA SER A 57 -13.71 -1.38 10.68
C SER A 57 -14.93 -1.51 9.76
N LYS A 58 -14.82 -1.02 8.52
CA LYS A 58 -15.83 -1.05 7.48
C LYS A 58 -15.44 -2.07 6.38
N PRO A 59 -15.66 -3.38 6.59
CA PRO A 59 -15.17 -4.41 5.67
C PRO A 59 -15.86 -4.40 4.31
N GLU A 60 -17.15 -4.10 4.23
CA GLU A 60 -17.90 -4.10 2.96
C GLU A 60 -17.41 -2.98 2.04
N GLU A 61 -17.21 -1.78 2.57
CA GLU A 61 -16.68 -0.64 1.84
C GLU A 61 -15.21 -0.88 1.42
N CYS A 62 -14.44 -1.56 2.26
CA CYS A 62 -13.08 -1.95 1.94
C CYS A 62 -13.04 -2.94 0.76
N GLU A 63 -13.88 -3.98 0.76
CA GLU A 63 -13.99 -4.96 -0.33
C GLU A 63 -14.42 -4.28 -1.65
N TRP A 64 -15.37 -3.34 -1.59
CA TRP A 64 -15.75 -2.55 -2.76
C TRP A 64 -14.56 -1.76 -3.35
N CYS A 65 -13.72 -1.16 -2.50
CA CYS A 65 -12.50 -0.48 -2.95
C CYS A 65 -11.53 -1.44 -3.64
N ILE A 66 -11.34 -2.63 -3.07
CA ILE A 66 -10.47 -3.68 -3.62
C ILE A 66 -10.94 -4.08 -5.02
N GLU A 67 -12.23 -4.43 -5.16
CA GLU A 67 -12.79 -4.83 -6.46
C GLU A 67 -12.64 -3.72 -7.51
N LYS A 68 -12.87 -2.48 -7.11
CA LYS A 68 -12.76 -1.34 -8.02
C LYS A 68 -11.30 -1.09 -8.42
N ALA A 69 -10.35 -1.18 -7.49
CA ALA A 69 -8.93 -1.01 -7.76
C ALA A 69 -8.41 -2.09 -8.73
N VAL A 70 -8.75 -3.36 -8.51
CA VAL A 70 -8.37 -4.46 -9.40
C VAL A 70 -8.87 -4.22 -10.83
N ARG A 71 -10.15 -3.87 -11.00
CA ARG A 71 -10.73 -3.57 -12.33
C ARG A 71 -10.06 -2.39 -13.04
N ILE A 72 -9.66 -1.36 -12.30
CA ILE A 72 -8.95 -0.21 -12.88
C ILE A 72 -7.53 -0.62 -13.28
N ALA A 73 -6.80 -1.35 -12.43
CA ALA A 73 -5.47 -1.83 -12.72
C ALA A 73 -5.44 -2.74 -13.97
N GLU A 74 -6.43 -3.62 -14.12
CA GLU A 74 -6.62 -4.45 -15.32
C GLU A 74 -6.82 -3.60 -16.58
N LYS A 75 -7.69 -2.59 -16.52
CA LYS A 75 -7.93 -1.68 -17.66
C LYS A 75 -6.72 -0.85 -18.04
N LEU A 76 -5.89 -0.50 -17.06
CA LEU A 76 -4.65 0.24 -17.30
C LEU A 76 -3.50 -0.66 -17.78
N GLY A 77 -3.64 -1.98 -17.66
CA GLY A 77 -2.60 -2.93 -18.06
C GLY A 77 -1.32 -2.83 -17.24
N ILE A 78 -1.44 -2.46 -15.94
CA ILE A 78 -0.29 -2.25 -15.06
C ILE A 78 0.13 -3.50 -14.26
N GLN A 79 -0.46 -4.66 -14.55
CA GLN A 79 -0.07 -5.91 -13.92
C GLN A 79 1.44 -6.17 -14.11
N GLY A 80 2.10 -6.63 -13.04
CA GLY A 80 3.54 -6.88 -13.05
C GLY A 80 4.42 -5.64 -12.89
N THR A 81 3.84 -4.45 -12.68
CA THR A 81 4.59 -3.25 -12.30
C THR A 81 4.78 -3.16 -10.79
N THR A 82 5.75 -2.36 -10.34
CA THR A 82 5.95 -2.09 -8.91
C THR A 82 4.76 -1.38 -8.26
N ASP A 83 4.04 -0.55 -9.00
CA ASP A 83 2.83 0.13 -8.51
C ASP A 83 1.68 -0.87 -8.30
N TYR A 84 1.54 -1.83 -9.21
CA TYR A 84 0.60 -2.94 -9.04
C TYR A 84 0.96 -3.79 -7.82
N ALA A 85 2.24 -4.12 -7.62
CA ALA A 85 2.69 -4.86 -6.45
C ALA A 85 2.44 -4.09 -5.14
N THR A 86 2.59 -2.76 -5.14
CA THR A 86 2.23 -1.90 -4.00
C THR A 86 0.73 -1.94 -3.72
N MET A 87 -0.09 -1.91 -4.76
CA MET A 87 -1.55 -2.09 -4.63
C MET A 87 -1.89 -3.46 -4.01
N LEU A 88 -1.28 -4.55 -4.49
CA LEU A 88 -1.48 -5.90 -3.94
C LEU A 88 -1.06 -5.99 -2.47
N LEU A 89 0.05 -5.36 -2.09
CA LEU A 89 0.51 -5.27 -0.70
C LEU A 89 -0.55 -4.59 0.19
N ASN A 90 -1.15 -3.50 -0.27
CA ASN A 90 -2.20 -2.79 0.46
C ASN A 90 -3.50 -3.60 0.54
N ILE A 91 -3.89 -4.26 -0.55
CA ILE A 91 -5.03 -5.20 -0.59
C ILE A 91 -4.81 -6.35 0.40
N GLY A 92 -3.65 -7.01 0.36
CA GLY A 92 -3.31 -8.08 1.30
C GLY A 92 -3.37 -7.63 2.75
N THR A 93 -2.91 -6.40 3.04
CA THR A 93 -3.00 -5.82 4.38
C THR A 93 -4.46 -5.61 4.81
N ALA A 94 -5.31 -5.13 3.93
CA ALA A 94 -6.73 -4.95 4.22
C ALA A 94 -7.42 -6.31 4.45
N GLN A 95 -7.17 -7.29 3.60
CA GLN A 95 -7.73 -8.64 3.71
C GLN A 95 -7.28 -9.36 4.98
N ARG A 96 -6.00 -9.22 5.38
CA ARG A 96 -5.51 -9.75 6.65
C ARG A 96 -6.28 -9.18 7.84
N VAL A 97 -6.52 -7.86 7.85
CA VAL A 97 -7.30 -7.22 8.93
C VAL A 97 -8.76 -7.66 8.92
N MET A 98 -9.33 -7.95 7.76
CA MET A 98 -10.68 -8.52 7.61
C MET A 98 -10.75 -10.02 7.90
N GLY A 99 -9.64 -10.68 8.28
CA GLY A 99 -9.59 -12.11 8.57
C GLY A 99 -9.53 -13.03 7.33
N GLN A 100 -9.35 -12.48 6.14
CA GLN A 100 -9.26 -13.23 4.87
C GLN A 100 -7.80 -13.67 4.62
N MET A 101 -7.27 -14.53 5.50
CA MET A 101 -5.82 -14.84 5.56
C MET A 101 -5.29 -15.43 4.25
N ASP A 102 -6.02 -16.36 3.62
CA ASP A 102 -5.60 -17.02 2.37
C ASP A 102 -5.50 -16.04 1.21
N LYS A 103 -6.46 -15.11 1.09
CA LYS A 103 -6.42 -14.05 0.07
C LYS A 103 -5.27 -13.08 0.32
N ALA A 104 -5.05 -12.70 1.59
CA ALA A 104 -3.96 -11.82 1.97
C ALA A 104 -2.61 -12.43 1.62
N GLU A 105 -2.41 -13.72 1.91
CA GLU A 105 -1.19 -14.44 1.57
C GLU A 105 -0.95 -14.46 0.06
N ALA A 106 -1.97 -14.79 -0.73
CA ALA A 106 -1.87 -14.81 -2.20
C ALA A 106 -1.42 -13.44 -2.76
N ASN A 107 -2.00 -12.34 -2.28
CA ASN A 107 -1.60 -11.00 -2.70
C ASN A 107 -0.18 -10.63 -2.26
N TYR A 108 0.24 -11.03 -1.06
CA TYR A 108 1.63 -10.79 -0.61
C TYR A 108 2.64 -11.59 -1.43
N GLU A 109 2.35 -12.83 -1.80
CA GLU A 109 3.23 -13.67 -2.62
C GLU A 109 3.36 -13.13 -4.05
N GLU A 110 2.26 -12.65 -4.66
CA GLU A 110 2.32 -12.01 -5.96
C GLU A 110 3.11 -10.70 -5.89
N ALA A 111 2.85 -9.84 -4.90
CA ALA A 111 3.60 -8.62 -4.69
C ALA A 111 5.10 -8.90 -4.46
N TYR A 112 5.44 -9.91 -3.66
CA TYR A 112 6.81 -10.35 -3.43
C TYR A 112 7.51 -10.75 -4.73
N THR A 113 6.85 -11.54 -5.55
CA THR A 113 7.41 -12.00 -6.83
C THR A 113 7.75 -10.83 -7.74
N ILE A 114 6.83 -9.86 -7.85
CA ILE A 114 7.04 -8.67 -8.67
C ILE A 114 8.16 -7.79 -8.10
N PHE A 115 8.14 -7.52 -6.79
CA PHE A 115 9.19 -6.70 -6.17
C PHE A 115 10.57 -7.35 -6.30
N LYS A 116 10.67 -8.66 -6.11
CA LYS A 116 11.92 -9.40 -6.27
C LYS A 116 12.48 -9.33 -7.70
N GLU A 117 11.61 -9.30 -8.71
CA GLU A 117 12.00 -9.18 -10.11
C GLU A 117 12.38 -7.75 -10.49
N LYS A 118 11.66 -6.76 -9.99
CA LYS A 118 11.74 -5.37 -10.46
C LYS A 118 12.62 -4.47 -9.60
N LEU A 119 12.78 -4.76 -8.32
CA LEU A 119 13.59 -3.95 -7.41
C LEU A 119 15.00 -4.53 -7.33
N HIS A 120 15.99 -3.76 -7.77
CA HIS A 120 17.39 -4.20 -7.80
C HIS A 120 18.20 -3.66 -6.62
N GLU A 121 17.70 -2.63 -5.95
CA GLU A 121 18.28 -2.00 -4.77
C GLU A 121 17.38 -2.19 -3.54
N PRO A 122 17.89 -2.03 -2.33
CA PRO A 122 17.06 -2.02 -1.13
C PRO A 122 15.91 -1.02 -1.28
N ASP A 123 14.69 -1.43 -0.91
CA ASP A 123 13.49 -0.62 -1.09
C ASP A 123 12.55 -0.80 0.11
N TYR A 124 11.99 0.32 0.61
CA TYR A 124 11.06 0.33 1.74
C TYR A 124 9.80 -0.50 1.48
N ARG A 125 9.36 -0.63 0.22
CA ARG A 125 8.20 -1.45 -0.15
C ARG A 125 8.43 -2.93 0.14
N MET A 126 9.64 -3.43 -0.14
CA MET A 126 10.02 -4.81 0.20
C MET A 126 10.09 -5.02 1.72
N ALA A 127 10.65 -4.06 2.47
CA ALA A 127 10.67 -4.12 3.92
C ALA A 127 9.25 -4.10 4.52
N THR A 128 8.37 -3.26 3.96
CA THR A 128 6.95 -3.20 4.34
C THR A 128 6.23 -4.52 4.05
N LEU A 129 6.52 -5.15 2.90
CA LEU A 129 5.94 -6.45 2.55
C LEU A 129 6.36 -7.52 3.56
N TYR A 130 7.65 -7.67 3.85
CA TYR A 130 8.13 -8.62 4.85
C TYR A 130 7.49 -8.38 6.22
N ASN A 131 7.42 -7.13 6.67
CA ASN A 131 6.78 -6.81 7.94
C ASN A 131 5.30 -7.21 7.96
N ASN A 132 4.52 -6.90 6.92
CA ASN A 132 3.11 -7.25 6.86
C ASN A 132 2.87 -8.74 6.73
N ARG A 133 3.71 -9.46 5.98
CA ARG A 133 3.66 -10.90 5.83
C ARG A 133 4.08 -11.62 7.12
N SER A 134 5.04 -11.09 7.87
CA SER A 134 5.39 -11.61 9.18
C SER A 134 4.21 -11.61 10.16
N ILE A 135 3.40 -10.53 10.14
CA ILE A 135 2.19 -10.44 10.96
C ILE A 135 1.14 -11.48 10.52
N LEU A 136 0.98 -11.70 9.21
CA LEU A 136 0.10 -12.74 8.69
C LEU A 136 0.55 -14.13 9.17
N TYR A 137 1.84 -14.46 9.06
CA TYR A 137 2.39 -15.73 9.51
C TYR A 137 2.23 -15.91 11.03
N ALA A 138 2.44 -14.86 11.82
CA ALA A 138 2.19 -14.91 13.26
C ALA A 138 0.72 -15.20 13.58
N ASN A 139 -0.22 -14.55 12.89
CA ASN A 139 -1.66 -14.76 13.05
C ASN A 139 -2.11 -16.18 12.65
N THR A 140 -1.40 -16.84 11.77
CA THR A 140 -1.67 -18.21 11.31
C THR A 140 -0.83 -19.28 12.04
N GLY A 141 -0.06 -18.90 13.08
CA GLY A 141 0.74 -19.81 13.88
C GLY A 141 2.08 -20.22 13.25
N ARG A 142 2.43 -19.66 12.12
CA ARG A 142 3.69 -19.92 11.36
C ARG A 142 4.85 -19.07 11.91
N LEU A 143 5.17 -19.27 13.20
CA LEU A 143 6.08 -18.39 13.93
C LEU A 143 7.52 -18.37 13.42
N LYS A 144 7.98 -19.46 12.81
CA LYS A 144 9.32 -19.52 12.21
C LYS A 144 9.41 -18.58 11.01
N GLU A 145 8.46 -18.67 10.11
CA GLU A 145 8.37 -17.84 8.90
C GLU A 145 8.13 -16.37 9.26
N ALA A 146 7.31 -16.12 10.28
CA ALA A 146 7.12 -14.77 10.82
C ALA A 146 8.42 -14.13 11.30
N LYS A 147 9.27 -14.91 12.01
CA LYS A 147 10.58 -14.45 12.48
C LYS A 147 11.55 -14.18 11.34
N GLU A 148 11.60 -15.08 10.35
CA GLU A 148 12.44 -14.92 9.16
C GLU A 148 12.09 -13.65 8.39
N ASP A 149 10.82 -13.42 8.11
CA ASP A 149 10.35 -12.20 7.44
C ASP A 149 10.62 -10.93 8.25
N LEU A 150 10.38 -10.94 9.56
CA LEU A 150 10.68 -9.81 10.41
C LEU A 150 12.18 -9.47 10.41
N GLN A 151 13.04 -10.47 10.42
CA GLN A 151 14.48 -10.27 10.33
C GLN A 151 14.87 -9.66 8.98
N MET A 152 14.32 -10.15 7.86
CA MET A 152 14.55 -9.58 6.53
C MET A 152 14.09 -8.11 6.44
N ALA A 153 12.95 -7.77 7.04
CA ALA A 153 12.46 -6.39 7.10
C ALA A 153 13.46 -5.48 7.86
N MET A 154 13.94 -5.93 9.02
CA MET A 154 14.90 -5.18 9.84
C MET A 154 16.23 -4.96 9.11
N GLU A 155 16.77 -5.99 8.46
CA GLU A 155 18.01 -5.90 7.69
C GLU A 155 17.90 -4.92 6.51
N LEU A 156 16.76 -4.89 5.82
CA LEU A 156 16.51 -3.94 4.73
C LEU A 156 16.40 -2.51 5.25
N ILE A 157 15.66 -2.28 6.33
CA ILE A 157 15.53 -0.94 6.93
C ILE A 157 16.91 -0.42 7.36
N GLN A 158 17.72 -1.25 8.02
CA GLN A 158 19.06 -0.87 8.45
C GLN A 158 19.96 -0.47 7.26
N LYS A 159 19.89 -1.19 6.14
CA LYS A 159 20.63 -0.86 4.92
C LYS A 159 20.16 0.47 4.31
N LEU A 160 18.86 0.73 4.30
CA LEU A 160 18.27 1.96 3.78
C LEU A 160 18.69 3.17 4.61
N GLU A 161 18.62 3.07 5.94
CA GLU A 161 19.05 4.13 6.85
C GLU A 161 20.56 4.43 6.72
N GLN A 162 21.41 3.42 6.54
CA GLN A 162 22.85 3.62 6.28
C GLN A 162 23.09 4.34 4.95
N SER A 163 22.38 3.97 3.89
CA SER A 163 22.48 4.64 2.59
C SER A 163 22.06 6.11 2.67
N ASP A 164 20.97 6.42 3.37
CA ASP A 164 20.49 7.79 3.53
C ASP A 164 21.52 8.66 4.29
N VAL A 165 22.19 8.11 5.31
CA VAL A 165 23.25 8.80 6.04
C VAL A 165 24.48 9.05 5.15
N GLU A 166 24.91 8.07 4.36
CA GLU A 166 26.05 8.22 3.44
C GLU A 166 25.77 9.27 2.36
N ILE A 167 24.55 9.31 1.81
CA ILE A 167 24.12 10.33 0.85
C ILE A 167 24.13 11.72 1.50
N ALA A 168 23.61 11.85 2.72
CA ALA A 168 23.61 13.12 3.45
C ALA A 168 25.01 13.64 3.72
N ILE A 169 25.97 12.78 4.10
CA ILE A 169 27.38 13.15 4.31
C ILE A 169 28.03 13.60 2.99
N THR A 170 27.73 12.92 1.88
CA THR A 170 28.31 13.26 0.57
C THR A 170 27.83 14.62 0.07
N HIS A 171 26.58 15.01 0.36
CA HIS A 171 26.05 16.33 0.01
C HIS A 171 26.53 17.46 0.93
N ALA A 172 27.06 17.14 2.12
CA ALA A 172 27.58 18.11 3.07
C ALA A 172 29.07 18.44 2.86
N ASN A 173 29.77 17.68 2.02
CA ASN A 173 31.18 17.90 1.64
C ASN A 173 31.28 18.53 0.25
#